data_217e432ce396c8fc9a7fda90cecb35f4
#
_entry.id   217e432ce396c8fc9a7fda90cecb35f4
#
_cell.length_a   1.000
_cell.length_b   1.000
_cell.length_c   1.000
_cell.angle_alpha   90.00
_cell.angle_beta   90.00
_cell.angle_gamma   90.00
#
_symmetry.space_group_name_H-M   'P 1'
#
loop_
_entity.id
_entity.type
_entity.pdbx_description
1 polymer ?
#
loop_
_entity_poly.entity_id
_entity_poly.type
_entity_poly.pdbx_seq_one_letter_code
_entity_poly.pdbx_strand_id
1 'polypeptide(L)'
;DNFVTTALASLATTLPTARLWAAVAPQEPAGQGAGADHIAAQFAQLQAAEGFIAPDTASATRLRRLGWRGPLALLPGVADARGLEACSRLGLWHGIGQAARIDWLAAHKSQQRQPVLLLAGAHGMAAQHLRSRYARLAALPQVEDVTLWAQASDGAAATALMAALQPVAQDWIGLRSIAVPVQLQADMPLPALHSLAQQAEQHDHG
;
A
#
# COMPACT_ATOMS: atom_id res chain seq x y z
N ASP A 1 20.52 -14.84 10.18
CA ASP A 1 19.87 -14.96 8.87
C ASP A 1 18.38 -14.81 9.03
N ASN A 2 17.92 -13.80 8.40
CA ASN A 2 16.56 -13.36 8.65
C ASN A 2 15.65 -13.94 7.57
N PHE A 3 14.64 -14.73 8.00
CA PHE A 3 13.60 -15.27 7.13
C PHE A 3 13.02 -14.20 6.20
N VAL A 4 12.75 -13.01 6.72
CA VAL A 4 12.14 -11.91 5.96
C VAL A 4 13.04 -11.44 4.82
N THR A 5 14.34 -11.27 5.07
CA THR A 5 15.30 -10.87 4.02
C THR A 5 15.40 -11.94 2.94
N THR A 6 15.46 -13.20 3.31
CA THR A 6 15.50 -14.34 2.37
C THR A 6 14.20 -14.45 1.58
N ALA A 7 13.07 -14.31 2.23
CA ALA A 7 11.76 -14.36 1.59
C ALA A 7 11.59 -13.22 0.57
N LEU A 8 11.97 -12.00 0.92
CA LEU A 8 11.90 -10.85 0.03
C LEU A 8 12.80 -11.02 -1.20
N ALA A 9 14.01 -11.49 -1.01
CA ALA A 9 14.94 -11.77 -2.12
C ALA A 9 14.39 -12.89 -3.04
N SER A 10 13.81 -13.93 -2.48
CA SER A 10 13.18 -15.02 -3.25
C SER A 10 11.98 -14.53 -4.04
N LEU A 11 11.11 -13.71 -3.46
CA LEU A 11 9.98 -13.11 -4.15
C LEU A 11 10.42 -12.18 -5.29
N ALA A 12 11.45 -11.37 -5.07
CA ALA A 12 12.00 -10.50 -6.11
C ALA A 12 12.53 -11.30 -7.32
N THR A 13 13.10 -12.46 -7.09
CA THR A 13 13.58 -13.37 -8.14
C THR A 13 12.40 -14.04 -8.88
N THR A 14 11.36 -14.43 -8.15
CA THR A 14 10.18 -15.13 -8.70
C THR A 14 9.28 -14.19 -9.47
N LEU A 15 9.20 -12.92 -9.07
CA LEU A 15 8.33 -11.88 -9.65
C LEU A 15 9.18 -10.73 -10.21
N PRO A 16 9.89 -10.92 -11.32
CA PRO A 16 10.83 -9.92 -11.83
C PRO A 16 10.14 -8.64 -12.34
N THR A 17 8.86 -8.71 -12.69
CA THR A 17 8.07 -7.57 -13.20
C THR A 17 7.21 -6.89 -12.14
N ALA A 18 6.98 -7.55 -10.99
CA ALA A 18 6.19 -6.99 -9.90
C ALA A 18 7.04 -6.08 -9.01
N ARG A 19 6.41 -5.02 -8.51
CA ARG A 19 6.99 -4.17 -7.47
C ARG A 19 6.65 -4.73 -6.10
N LEU A 20 7.65 -4.98 -5.29
CA LEU A 20 7.49 -5.51 -3.94
C LEU A 20 7.52 -4.39 -2.91
N TRP A 21 6.42 -4.24 -2.21
CA TRP A 21 6.27 -3.28 -1.13
C TRP A 21 6.21 -4.00 0.20
N ALA A 22 6.89 -3.46 1.21
CA ALA A 22 6.94 -4.02 2.53
C ALA A 22 6.10 -3.20 3.52
N ALA A 23 5.15 -3.84 4.17
CA ALA A 23 4.40 -3.23 5.26
C ALA A 23 5.20 -3.32 6.56
N VAL A 24 5.41 -2.20 7.23
CA VAL A 24 6.02 -2.16 8.57
C VAL A 24 4.94 -2.17 9.64
N ALA A 25 5.20 -2.87 10.73
CA ALA A 25 4.32 -2.84 11.90
C ALA A 25 4.45 -1.48 12.61
N PRO A 26 3.37 -1.00 13.28
CA PRO A 26 3.44 0.23 14.04
C PRO A 26 4.48 0.14 15.15
N GLN A 27 5.10 1.28 15.44
CA GLN A 27 6.01 1.37 16.59
C GLN A 27 5.19 1.27 17.87
N GLU A 28 5.56 0.35 18.75
CA GLU A 28 4.91 0.26 20.05
C GLU A 28 5.15 1.52 20.89
N PRO A 29 4.14 1.98 21.65
CA PRO A 29 4.33 3.14 22.53
C PRO A 29 5.47 2.89 23.52
N ALA A 30 6.30 3.89 23.71
CA ALA A 30 7.39 3.85 24.68
C ALA A 30 6.85 3.53 26.08
N GLY A 31 7.13 2.32 26.58
CA GLY A 31 6.66 1.91 27.91
C GLY A 31 6.62 0.40 28.15
N GLN A 32 6.66 -0.42 27.10
CA GLN A 32 6.69 -1.87 27.27
C GLN A 32 8.00 -2.45 26.67
N GLY A 33 9.04 -2.41 27.44
CA GLY A 33 10.31 -3.03 27.06
C GLY A 33 11.26 -2.07 26.34
N ALA A 34 12.37 -1.77 26.98
CA ALA A 34 13.36 -0.80 26.60
C ALA A 34 13.71 -0.74 25.11
N GLY A 35 13.31 0.33 24.44
CA GLY A 35 14.15 1.05 23.52
C GLY A 35 14.52 0.43 22.17
N ALA A 36 13.99 -0.71 21.78
CA ALA A 36 14.24 -1.20 20.43
C ALA A 36 13.42 -0.42 19.40
N ASP A 37 14.08 0.26 18.51
CA ASP A 37 13.44 0.92 17.37
C ASP A 37 13.02 -0.14 16.35
N HIS A 38 11.79 -0.66 16.50
CA HIS A 38 11.25 -1.69 15.64
C HIS A 38 11.21 -1.27 14.17
N ILE A 39 10.95 0.02 13.90
CA ILE A 39 10.94 0.53 12.52
C ILE A 39 12.35 0.49 11.93
N ALA A 40 13.37 0.87 12.70
CA ALA A 40 14.75 0.78 12.22
C ALA A 40 15.19 -0.66 11.95
N ALA A 41 14.79 -1.60 12.81
CA ALA A 41 15.09 -3.02 12.62
C ALA A 41 14.40 -3.58 11.37
N GLN A 42 13.12 -3.30 11.18
CA GLN A 42 12.37 -3.70 9.99
C GLN A 42 12.95 -3.05 8.72
N PHE A 43 13.28 -1.78 8.77
CA PHE A 43 13.88 -1.07 7.64
C PHE A 43 15.22 -1.71 7.23
N ALA A 44 16.08 -2.05 8.19
CA ALA A 44 17.35 -2.72 7.91
C ALA A 44 17.18 -4.09 7.23
N GLN A 45 16.12 -4.80 7.58
CA GLN A 45 15.83 -6.14 7.04
C GLN A 45 15.16 -6.10 5.64
N LEU A 46 14.48 -5.01 5.31
CA LEU A 46 13.61 -4.90 4.14
C LEU A 46 14.21 -4.00 3.05
N GLN A 47 15.53 -3.86 3.00
CA GLN A 47 16.23 -2.98 2.05
C GLN A 47 15.98 -3.31 0.58
N ALA A 48 15.60 -4.55 0.26
CA ALA A 48 15.29 -4.98 -1.10
C ALA A 48 13.86 -4.59 -1.55
N ALA A 49 13.03 -4.04 -0.66
CA ALA A 49 11.72 -3.54 -1.03
C ALA A 49 11.82 -2.29 -1.91
N GLU A 50 10.94 -2.19 -2.89
CA GLU A 50 10.86 -1.03 -3.77
C GLU A 50 10.03 0.10 -3.18
N GLY A 51 9.18 -0.21 -2.20
CA GLY A 51 8.36 0.74 -1.45
C GLY A 51 8.05 0.21 -0.06
N PHE A 52 7.60 1.12 0.81
CA PHE A 52 7.16 0.78 2.15
C PHE A 52 5.72 1.22 2.39
N ILE A 53 5.04 0.50 3.25
CA ILE A 53 3.69 0.81 3.72
C ILE A 53 3.77 1.06 5.21
N ALA A 54 3.39 2.26 5.62
CA ALA A 54 3.32 2.66 7.02
C ALA A 54 1.87 2.66 7.51
N PRO A 55 1.61 2.19 8.73
CA PRO A 55 0.26 2.17 9.30
C PRO A 55 -0.19 3.54 9.82
N ASP A 56 0.75 4.43 10.09
CA ASP A 56 0.51 5.76 10.65
C ASP A 56 1.60 6.76 10.23
N THR A 57 1.34 8.03 10.49
CA THR A 57 2.27 9.11 10.13
C THR A 57 3.55 9.11 10.96
N ALA A 58 3.53 8.57 12.18
CA ALA A 58 4.72 8.46 13.02
C ALA A 58 5.71 7.45 12.43
N SER A 59 5.23 6.27 12.03
CA SER A 59 6.02 5.25 11.34
C SER A 59 6.59 5.77 10.02
N ALA A 60 5.76 6.46 9.23
CA ALA A 60 6.19 7.09 7.98
C ALA A 60 7.29 8.14 8.21
N THR A 61 7.13 8.98 9.21
CA THR A 61 8.14 9.97 9.61
C THR A 61 9.45 9.28 9.99
N ARG A 62 9.37 8.18 10.73
CA ARG A 62 10.55 7.42 11.14
C ARG A 62 11.29 6.83 9.94
N LEU A 63 10.58 6.23 8.99
CA LEU A 63 11.18 5.71 7.75
C LEU A 63 11.90 6.80 6.96
N ARG A 64 11.30 7.98 6.83
CA ARG A 64 11.94 9.14 6.17
C ARG A 64 13.21 9.58 6.91
N ARG A 65 13.19 9.60 8.24
CA ARG A 65 14.36 9.94 9.06
C ARG A 65 15.47 8.89 8.97
N LEU A 66 15.13 7.64 8.78
CA LEU A 66 16.11 6.57 8.53
C LEU A 66 16.75 6.63 7.15
N GLY A 67 16.28 7.52 6.29
CA GLY A 67 16.86 7.77 4.98
C GLY A 67 16.08 7.22 3.79
N TRP A 68 14.90 6.60 4.01
CA TRP A 68 14.09 6.13 2.88
C TRP A 68 13.57 7.31 2.05
N ARG A 69 13.91 7.33 0.76
CA ARG A 69 13.52 8.38 -0.20
C ARG A 69 12.58 7.87 -1.29
N GLY A 70 12.38 6.57 -1.36
CA GLY A 70 11.50 5.92 -2.32
C GLY A 70 10.01 6.03 -1.98
N PRO A 71 9.17 5.30 -2.71
CA PRO A 71 7.73 5.27 -2.48
C PRO A 71 7.39 4.86 -1.06
N LEU A 72 6.46 5.59 -0.44
CA LEU A 72 5.99 5.34 0.92
C LEU A 72 4.49 5.58 0.98
N ALA A 73 3.74 4.52 1.22
CA ALA A 73 2.29 4.57 1.34
C ALA A 73 1.86 4.66 2.80
N LEU A 74 0.76 5.36 3.03
CA LEU A 74 0.06 5.39 4.31
C LEU A 74 -1.26 4.62 4.16
N LEU A 75 -1.36 3.44 4.79
CA LEU A 75 -2.55 2.60 4.79
C LEU A 75 -3.01 2.30 6.23
N PRO A 76 -4.30 2.42 6.54
CA PRO A 76 -5.42 2.69 5.63
C PRO A 76 -5.60 4.16 5.24
N GLY A 77 -4.68 5.03 5.55
CA GLY A 77 -4.73 6.45 5.27
C GLY A 77 -4.84 7.30 6.54
N VAL A 78 -5.08 8.59 6.38
CA VAL A 78 -5.19 9.51 7.52
C VAL A 78 -6.46 9.29 8.32
N ALA A 79 -6.40 9.54 9.62
CA ALA A 79 -7.55 9.44 10.53
C ALA A 79 -8.47 10.66 10.44
N ASP A 80 -7.89 11.82 10.13
CA ASP A 80 -8.60 13.09 9.99
C ASP A 80 -7.96 13.96 8.89
N ALA A 81 -8.59 15.09 8.59
CA ALA A 81 -8.12 16.01 7.57
C ALA A 81 -6.74 16.65 7.87
N ARG A 82 -6.36 16.71 9.15
CA ARG A 82 -5.05 17.28 9.56
C ARG A 82 -3.89 16.39 9.13
N GLY A 83 -4.13 15.08 9.05
CA GLY A 83 -3.13 14.13 8.57
C GLY A 83 -2.69 14.36 7.13
N LEU A 84 -3.49 15.05 6.32
CA LEU A 84 -3.14 15.40 4.92
C LEU A 84 -1.92 16.31 4.82
N GLU A 85 -1.70 17.18 5.80
CA GLU A 85 -0.49 18.00 5.89
C GLU A 85 0.78 17.13 5.98
N ALA A 86 0.73 16.10 6.82
CA ALA A 86 1.82 15.13 6.94
C ALA A 86 2.02 14.33 5.65
N CYS A 87 0.96 13.93 4.96
CA CYS A 87 1.05 13.27 3.66
C CYS A 87 1.78 14.13 2.64
N SER A 88 1.44 15.41 2.55
CA SER A 88 2.10 16.37 1.65
C SER A 88 3.58 16.54 1.99
N ARG A 89 3.87 16.80 3.24
CA ARG A 89 5.25 17.06 3.72
C ARG A 89 6.17 15.86 3.57
N LEU A 90 5.66 14.65 3.80
CA LEU A 90 6.44 13.42 3.74
C LEU A 90 6.41 12.76 2.35
N GLY A 91 5.61 13.28 1.41
CA GLY A 91 5.45 12.69 0.08
C GLY A 91 4.83 11.30 0.14
N LEU A 92 3.77 11.11 0.93
CA LEU A 92 3.12 9.82 1.12
C LEU A 92 2.08 9.54 0.03
N TRP A 93 2.01 8.30 -0.39
CA TRP A 93 0.91 7.78 -1.16
C TRP A 93 -0.27 7.55 -0.23
N HIS A 94 -1.28 8.38 -0.35
CA HIS A 94 -2.40 8.39 0.59
C HIS A 94 -3.43 7.31 0.28
N GLY A 95 -3.70 6.43 1.24
CA GLY A 95 -4.75 5.41 1.14
C GLY A 95 -6.14 6.00 1.34
N ILE A 96 -7.05 5.73 0.41
CA ILE A 96 -8.42 6.23 0.42
C ILE A 96 -9.38 5.06 0.32
N GLY A 97 -10.00 4.70 1.44
CA GLY A 97 -10.99 3.63 1.55
C GLY A 97 -12.42 4.13 1.81
N GLN A 98 -12.61 5.44 1.99
CA GLN A 98 -13.88 6.04 2.33
C GLN A 98 -14.11 7.33 1.53
N ALA A 99 -15.36 7.58 1.14
CA ALA A 99 -15.72 8.76 0.36
C ALA A 99 -15.38 10.07 1.07
N ALA A 100 -15.54 10.14 2.38
CA ALA A 100 -15.21 11.33 3.18
C ALA A 100 -13.74 11.76 3.03
N ARG A 101 -12.83 10.83 2.83
CA ARG A 101 -11.40 11.16 2.63
C ARG A 101 -11.14 11.85 1.29
N ILE A 102 -11.95 11.56 0.28
CA ILE A 102 -11.92 12.28 -0.99
C ILE A 102 -12.35 13.74 -0.77
N ASP A 103 -13.37 13.95 0.06
CA ASP A 103 -13.83 15.30 0.41
C ASP A 103 -12.74 16.09 1.15
N TRP A 104 -12.05 15.46 2.09
CA TRP A 104 -10.93 16.08 2.80
C TRP A 104 -9.80 16.44 1.84
N LEU A 105 -9.45 15.54 0.94
CA LEU A 105 -8.40 15.79 -0.05
C LEU A 105 -8.79 16.91 -1.00
N ALA A 106 -10.05 16.96 -1.45
CA ALA A 106 -10.55 18.02 -2.32
C ALA A 106 -10.51 19.40 -1.66
N ALA A 107 -10.75 19.45 -0.34
CA ALA A 107 -10.71 20.68 0.44
C ALA A 107 -9.27 21.09 0.83
N HIS A 108 -8.32 20.16 0.80
CA HIS A 108 -6.93 20.40 1.19
C HIS A 108 -6.17 21.11 0.08
N LYS A 109 -5.69 22.32 0.37
CA LYS A 109 -4.85 23.08 -0.56
C LYS A 109 -3.40 22.65 -0.40
N SER A 110 -2.92 21.82 -1.29
CA SER A 110 -1.52 21.44 -1.38
C SER A 110 -0.90 21.97 -2.66
N GLN A 111 0.34 22.44 -2.57
CA GLN A 111 1.11 22.84 -3.75
C GLN A 111 1.75 21.63 -4.45
N GLN A 112 1.88 20.51 -3.74
CA GLN A 112 2.44 19.28 -4.27
C GLN A 112 1.35 18.30 -4.64
N ARG A 113 1.44 17.75 -5.83
CA ARG A 113 0.59 16.64 -6.25
C ARG A 113 1.10 15.35 -5.61
N GLN A 114 0.18 14.47 -5.26
CA GLN A 114 0.47 13.22 -4.57
C GLN A 114 -0.18 12.03 -5.24
N PRO A 115 0.50 10.89 -5.30
CA PRO A 115 -0.13 9.62 -5.64
C PRO A 115 -1.13 9.23 -4.55
N VAL A 116 -2.24 8.61 -4.96
CA VAL A 116 -3.23 8.04 -4.04
C VAL A 116 -3.47 6.59 -4.35
N LEU A 117 -3.77 5.82 -3.30
CA LEU A 117 -4.18 4.44 -3.38
C LEU A 117 -5.69 4.35 -3.10
N LEU A 118 -6.47 3.98 -4.11
CA LEU A 118 -7.90 3.76 -3.94
C LEU A 118 -8.11 2.33 -3.45
N LEU A 119 -8.57 2.21 -2.20
CA LEU A 119 -8.71 0.92 -1.53
C LEU A 119 -10.03 0.26 -1.92
N ALA A 120 -9.95 -1.00 -2.35
CA ALA A 120 -11.09 -1.84 -2.69
C ALA A 120 -11.08 -3.12 -1.85
N GLY A 121 -12.25 -3.61 -1.48
CA GLY A 121 -12.41 -4.87 -0.74
C GLY A 121 -12.85 -4.68 0.70
N ALA A 122 -12.41 -5.57 1.61
CA ALA A 122 -12.95 -5.69 2.97
C ALA A 122 -12.88 -4.41 3.82
N HIS A 123 -11.86 -3.58 3.62
CA HIS A 123 -11.65 -2.32 4.35
C HIS A 123 -11.61 -1.11 3.42
N GLY A 124 -12.14 -1.27 2.21
CA GLY A 124 -12.16 -0.25 1.19
C GLY A 124 -13.55 -0.06 0.59
N MET A 125 -13.58 0.45 -0.62
CA MET A 125 -14.81 0.72 -1.35
C MET A 125 -15.33 -0.53 -2.06
N ALA A 126 -16.65 -0.68 -2.12
CA ALA A 126 -17.28 -1.71 -2.94
C ALA A 126 -17.03 -1.44 -4.43
N ALA A 127 -16.91 -2.51 -5.23
CA ALA A 127 -16.56 -2.45 -6.65
C ALA A 127 -17.48 -1.49 -7.45
N GLN A 128 -18.77 -1.48 -7.15
CA GLN A 128 -19.77 -0.63 -7.80
C GLN A 128 -19.54 0.88 -7.69
N HIS A 129 -18.79 1.31 -6.67
CA HIS A 129 -18.50 2.73 -6.42
C HIS A 129 -17.10 3.14 -6.93
N LEU A 130 -16.25 2.21 -7.25
CA LEU A 130 -14.85 2.50 -7.57
C LEU A 130 -14.69 3.41 -8.78
N ARG A 131 -15.45 3.17 -9.85
CA ARG A 131 -15.35 3.97 -11.08
C ARG A 131 -15.63 5.45 -10.85
N SER A 132 -16.72 5.76 -10.14
CA SER A 132 -17.08 7.15 -9.84
C SER A 132 -16.07 7.80 -8.89
N ARG A 133 -15.54 7.05 -7.93
CA ARG A 133 -14.56 7.55 -6.98
C ARG A 133 -13.20 7.79 -7.64
N TYR A 134 -12.79 6.90 -8.52
CA TYR A 134 -11.59 7.11 -9.33
C TYR A 134 -11.70 8.39 -10.18
N ALA A 135 -12.79 8.53 -10.94
CA ALA A 135 -12.99 9.69 -11.77
C ALA A 135 -12.93 11.00 -10.97
N ARG A 136 -13.52 10.99 -9.77
CA ARG A 136 -13.46 12.14 -8.87
C ARG A 136 -12.05 12.44 -8.39
N LEU A 137 -11.30 11.41 -7.97
CA LEU A 137 -9.89 11.57 -7.54
C LEU A 137 -9.00 12.04 -8.67
N ALA A 138 -9.13 11.45 -9.85
CA ALA A 138 -8.32 11.79 -11.01
C ALA A 138 -8.55 13.24 -11.49
N ALA A 139 -9.71 13.82 -11.19
CA ALA A 139 -10.05 15.21 -11.52
C ALA A 139 -9.48 16.23 -10.51
N LEU A 140 -8.98 15.78 -9.35
CA LEU A 140 -8.46 16.69 -8.33
C LEU A 140 -7.05 17.18 -8.69
N PRO A 141 -6.79 18.49 -8.63
CA PRO A 141 -5.45 19.02 -8.94
C PRO A 141 -4.37 18.57 -7.95
N GLN A 142 -4.75 18.14 -6.75
CA GLN A 142 -3.84 17.63 -5.72
C GLN A 142 -3.39 16.19 -5.99
N VAL A 143 -4.05 15.47 -6.90
CA VAL A 143 -3.78 14.07 -7.19
C VAL A 143 -2.88 13.96 -8.41
N GLU A 144 -1.75 13.27 -8.26
CA GLU A 144 -0.82 12.98 -9.34
C GLU A 144 -1.26 11.75 -10.13
N ASP A 145 -1.55 10.69 -9.42
CA ASP A 145 -1.93 9.40 -9.98
C ASP A 145 -2.82 8.63 -9.00
N VAL A 146 -3.63 7.73 -9.52
CA VAL A 146 -4.51 6.86 -8.73
C VAL A 146 -4.20 5.41 -9.05
N THR A 147 -3.77 4.67 -8.03
CA THR A 147 -3.56 3.23 -8.10
C THR A 147 -4.68 2.52 -7.35
N LEU A 148 -5.25 1.50 -7.96
CA LEU A 148 -6.22 0.63 -7.28
C LEU A 148 -5.49 -0.36 -6.38
N TRP A 149 -5.83 -0.36 -5.11
CA TRP A 149 -5.29 -1.29 -4.13
C TRP A 149 -6.37 -2.28 -3.70
N ALA A 150 -6.28 -3.52 -4.18
CA ALA A 150 -7.21 -4.57 -3.82
C ALA A 150 -6.80 -5.21 -2.49
N GLN A 151 -7.66 -5.12 -1.48
CA GLN A 151 -7.43 -5.74 -0.19
C GLN A 151 -8.22 -7.04 -0.06
N ALA A 152 -7.51 -8.14 0.12
CA ALA A 152 -8.09 -9.45 0.31
C ALA A 152 -7.42 -10.16 1.49
N SER A 153 -8.19 -10.97 2.23
CA SER A 153 -7.69 -11.72 3.39
C SER A 153 -6.86 -12.94 3.00
N ASP A 154 -7.14 -13.52 1.86
CA ASP A 154 -6.50 -14.74 1.35
C ASP A 154 -6.60 -14.82 -0.18
N GLY A 155 -6.03 -15.87 -0.77
CA GLY A 155 -6.02 -16.08 -2.22
C GLY A 155 -7.39 -16.25 -2.84
N ALA A 156 -8.33 -16.89 -2.15
CA ALA A 156 -9.69 -17.07 -2.64
C ALA A 156 -10.46 -15.74 -2.66
N ALA A 157 -10.33 -14.95 -1.59
CA ALA A 157 -10.89 -13.60 -1.52
C ALA A 157 -10.26 -12.68 -2.56
N ALA A 158 -8.96 -12.78 -2.82
CA ALA A 158 -8.28 -12.03 -3.86
C ALA A 158 -8.84 -12.37 -5.24
N THR A 159 -8.99 -13.66 -5.57
CA THR A 159 -9.57 -14.10 -6.83
C THR A 159 -11.00 -13.59 -7.02
N ALA A 160 -11.84 -13.69 -5.99
CA ALA A 160 -13.22 -13.20 -6.02
C ALA A 160 -13.28 -11.67 -6.21
N LEU A 161 -12.42 -10.93 -5.51
CA LEU A 161 -12.33 -9.48 -5.63
C LEU A 161 -11.87 -9.07 -7.03
N MET A 162 -10.84 -9.71 -7.58
CA MET A 162 -10.35 -9.43 -8.93
C MET A 162 -11.40 -9.71 -9.99
N ALA A 163 -12.16 -10.82 -9.86
CA ALA A 163 -13.30 -11.09 -10.74
C ALA A 163 -14.37 -10.00 -10.67
N ALA A 164 -14.66 -9.48 -9.49
CA ALA A 164 -15.61 -8.38 -9.29
C ALA A 164 -15.10 -7.03 -9.85
N LEU A 165 -13.79 -6.82 -9.87
CA LEU A 165 -13.16 -5.61 -10.38
C LEU A 165 -12.94 -5.62 -11.90
N GLN A 166 -12.90 -6.79 -12.52
CA GLN A 166 -12.60 -6.93 -13.94
C GLN A 166 -13.50 -6.09 -14.86
N PRO A 167 -14.83 -6.04 -14.69
CA PRO A 167 -15.68 -5.17 -15.49
C PRO A 167 -15.38 -3.68 -15.32
N VAL A 168 -14.95 -3.29 -14.11
CA VAL A 168 -14.55 -1.91 -13.81
C VAL A 168 -13.22 -1.59 -14.48
N ALA A 169 -12.26 -2.50 -14.42
CA ALA A 169 -10.93 -2.33 -14.98
C ALA A 169 -10.93 -2.28 -16.52
N GLN A 170 -11.78 -3.05 -17.19
CA GLN A 170 -11.88 -3.07 -18.66
C GLN A 170 -12.31 -1.72 -19.24
N ASP A 171 -13.18 -1.01 -18.55
CA ASP A 171 -13.67 0.30 -18.95
C ASP A 171 -12.81 1.46 -18.42
N TRP A 172 -11.77 1.15 -17.70
CA TRP A 172 -11.01 2.13 -16.93
C TRP A 172 -9.77 2.61 -17.68
N ILE A 173 -9.95 3.63 -18.46
CA ILE A 173 -8.86 4.32 -19.13
C ILE A 173 -8.03 5.06 -18.05
N GLY A 174 -6.79 4.62 -17.84
CA GLY A 174 -5.90 5.22 -16.86
C GLY A 174 -5.60 4.37 -15.62
N LEU A 175 -6.19 3.18 -15.48
CA LEU A 175 -5.74 2.23 -14.47
C LEU A 175 -4.32 1.76 -14.82
N ARG A 176 -3.36 2.14 -14.00
CA ARG A 176 -1.96 1.82 -14.26
C ARG A 176 -1.47 0.60 -13.53
N SER A 177 -2.00 0.35 -12.34
CA SER A 177 -1.58 -0.79 -11.54
C SER A 177 -2.64 -1.23 -10.55
N ILE A 178 -2.63 -2.52 -10.24
CA ILE A 178 -3.42 -3.12 -9.16
C ILE A 178 -2.43 -3.76 -8.20
N ALA A 179 -2.53 -3.41 -6.93
CA ALA A 179 -1.71 -4.00 -5.90
C ALA A 179 -2.52 -5.01 -5.07
N VAL A 180 -1.95 -6.18 -4.86
CA VAL A 180 -2.55 -7.24 -4.04
C VAL A 180 -1.65 -7.49 -2.83
N PRO A 181 -2.15 -7.30 -1.60
CA PRO A 181 -1.37 -7.61 -0.42
C PRO A 181 -1.22 -9.12 -0.24
N VAL A 182 -0.01 -9.52 0.13
CA VAL A 182 0.33 -10.90 0.49
C VAL A 182 0.87 -10.89 1.92
N GLN A 183 0.29 -11.69 2.79
CA GLN A 183 0.82 -11.86 4.15
C GLN A 183 1.84 -12.98 4.18
N LEU A 184 3.04 -12.66 4.68
CA LEU A 184 4.10 -13.61 4.92
C LEU A 184 4.07 -14.04 6.39
N GLN A 185 4.03 -15.37 6.62
CA GLN A 185 4.18 -15.94 7.95
C GLN A 185 5.67 -16.29 8.18
N ALA A 186 6.15 -16.08 9.39
CA ALA A 186 7.55 -16.20 9.74
C ALA A 186 8.17 -17.58 9.49
N ASP A 187 7.36 -18.61 9.43
CA ASP A 187 7.75 -20.02 9.24
C ASP A 187 7.27 -20.60 7.90
N MET A 188 6.81 -19.76 6.99
CA MET A 188 6.29 -20.20 5.70
C MET A 188 7.37 -20.82 4.84
N PRO A 189 7.19 -22.07 4.35
CA PRO A 189 8.18 -22.72 3.49
C PRO A 189 8.27 -22.04 2.11
N LEU A 190 9.45 -22.05 1.51
CA LEU A 190 9.70 -21.42 0.19
C LEU A 190 8.70 -21.84 -0.92
N PRO A 191 8.29 -23.12 -1.05
CA PRO A 191 7.27 -23.49 -2.04
C PRO A 191 5.93 -22.79 -1.86
N ALA A 192 5.52 -22.56 -0.61
CA ALA A 192 4.28 -21.81 -0.31
C ALA A 192 4.42 -20.33 -0.66
N LEU A 193 5.59 -19.72 -0.44
CA LEU A 193 5.88 -18.36 -0.88
C LEU A 193 5.83 -18.23 -2.40
N HIS A 194 6.39 -19.19 -3.14
CA HIS A 194 6.32 -19.20 -4.60
C HIS A 194 4.88 -19.32 -5.10
N SER A 195 4.06 -20.15 -4.46
CA SER A 195 2.64 -20.30 -4.81
C SER A 195 1.87 -18.99 -4.60
N LEU A 196 2.09 -18.30 -3.48
CA LEU A 196 1.47 -17.00 -3.21
C LEU A 196 1.94 -15.94 -4.21
N ALA A 197 3.22 -15.95 -4.56
CA ALA A 197 3.80 -15.05 -5.54
C ALA A 197 3.15 -15.25 -6.92
N GLN A 198 3.01 -16.48 -7.37
CA GLN A 198 2.35 -16.81 -8.64
C GLN A 198 0.88 -16.39 -8.66
N GLN A 199 0.16 -16.56 -7.56
CA GLN A 199 -1.22 -16.07 -7.43
C GLN A 199 -1.29 -14.55 -7.52
N ALA A 200 -0.37 -13.84 -6.89
CA ALA A 200 -0.29 -12.38 -6.96
C ALA A 200 -0.01 -11.91 -8.39
N GLU A 201 0.92 -12.57 -9.10
CA GLU A 201 1.28 -12.23 -10.49
C GLU A 201 0.11 -12.43 -11.46
N GLN A 202 -0.74 -13.46 -11.27
CA GLN A 202 -1.94 -13.68 -12.09
C GLN A 202 -2.95 -12.54 -11.97
N HIS A 203 -2.86 -11.74 -10.91
CA HIS A 203 -3.75 -10.62 -10.65
C HIS A 203 -3.09 -9.26 -10.90
N ASP A 204 -1.82 -9.25 -11.27
CA ASP A 204 -1.11 -8.02 -11.64
C ASP A 204 -1.42 -7.67 -13.09
N HIS A 205 -2.02 -6.49 -13.29
CA HIS A 205 -2.28 -5.88 -14.58
C HIS A 205 -1.32 -4.72 -14.87
N GLY A 206 -0.19 -4.68 -14.14
CA GLY A 206 0.82 -3.61 -14.21
C GLY A 206 1.58 -3.49 -15.51
#